data_36c1b3ee89599c80a27e9c0ed176f9c0
#
_entry.id   36c1b3ee89599c80a27e9c0ed176f9c0
#
_cell.length_a   1.000
_cell.length_b   1.000
_cell.length_c   1.000
_cell.angle_alpha   90.00
_cell.angle_beta   90.00
_cell.angle_gamma   90.00
#
_symmetry.space_group_name_H-M   'P 1'
#
loop_
_entity.id
_entity.type
_entity.pdbx_description
1 polymer ?
#
loop_
_entity_poly.entity_id
_entity_poly.type
_entity_poly.pdbx_seq_one_letter_code
_entity_poly.pdbx_strand_id
1 'polypeptide(L)'
;MKNNITIMLILICFTACKQSTRLSQTPLIIDSVEYQNFGANLNTQSVMSVSDLASAYSTMTTLDTVYGKVKGEIKEVCSKKGCWMTLDMGAGNNIM
;
A
#
# COMPACT_ATOMS: atom_id res chain seq x y z
N MET A 1 -9.73 35.82 42.52
CA MET A 1 -9.30 34.42 42.66
C MET A 1 -10.12 33.42 41.81
N LYS A 2 -11.42 33.56 41.71
CA LYS A 2 -12.24 32.63 40.87
C LYS A 2 -11.94 32.67 39.38
N ASN A 3 -11.64 33.84 38.81
CA ASN A 3 -11.37 33.97 37.37
C ASN A 3 -10.04 33.34 36.90
N ASN A 4 -9.03 33.36 37.78
CA ASN A 4 -7.71 32.80 37.41
C ASN A 4 -7.72 31.26 37.34
N ILE A 5 -8.53 30.62 38.17
CA ILE A 5 -8.69 29.16 38.20
C ILE A 5 -9.42 28.70 36.93
N THR A 6 -10.42 29.43 36.49
CA THR A 6 -11.19 29.13 35.27
C THR A 6 -10.33 29.28 34.02
N ILE A 7 -9.48 30.32 33.96
CA ILE A 7 -8.55 30.53 32.85
C ILE A 7 -7.48 29.43 32.82
N MET A 8 -6.99 28.99 33.96
CA MET A 8 -6.01 27.92 34.07
C MET A 8 -6.60 26.57 33.64
N LEU A 9 -7.87 26.31 33.93
CA LEU A 9 -8.54 25.08 33.52
C LEU A 9 -8.77 25.01 31.98
N ILE A 10 -9.01 26.15 31.35
CA ILE A 10 -9.21 26.23 29.89
C ILE A 10 -7.88 26.02 29.12
N LEU A 11 -6.76 26.44 29.70
CA LEU A 11 -5.45 26.25 29.05
C LEU A 11 -4.99 24.80 29.01
N ILE A 12 -5.45 23.96 29.93
CA ILE A 12 -5.06 22.54 30.00
C ILE A 12 -5.75 21.70 28.95
N CYS A 13 -6.90 22.12 28.39
CA CYS A 13 -7.65 21.38 27.39
C CYS A 13 -7.04 21.46 25.98
N PHE A 14 -6.09 22.34 25.70
CA PHE A 14 -5.51 22.50 24.35
C PHE A 14 -4.28 21.63 24.07
N THR A 15 -3.75 20.93 25.05
CA THR A 15 -2.55 20.08 24.85
C THR A 15 -2.85 18.62 24.51
N ALA A 16 -4.12 18.22 24.43
CA ALA A 16 -4.54 16.83 24.21
C ALA A 16 -4.87 16.51 22.74
N CYS A 17 -4.23 17.15 21.78
CA CYS A 17 -4.41 16.78 20.40
C CYS A 17 -3.08 16.63 19.67
N LYS A 18 -2.87 15.41 19.17
CA LYS A 18 -1.89 14.92 18.18
C LYS A 18 -0.79 14.03 18.72
N GLN A 19 -1.16 12.80 18.99
CA GLN A 19 -0.33 11.69 18.55
C GLN A 19 -1.04 11.02 17.37
N SER A 20 -0.80 11.54 16.17
CA SER A 20 -0.85 10.73 14.96
C SER A 20 0.20 9.67 15.16
N THR A 21 -0.22 8.48 15.53
CA THR A 21 0.62 7.29 15.49
C THR A 21 0.92 7.05 14.01
N ARG A 22 2.00 7.66 13.51
CA ARG A 22 2.64 7.16 12.31
C ARG A 22 3.05 5.75 12.70
N LEU A 23 2.35 4.75 12.18
CA LEU A 23 2.88 3.41 12.14
C LEU A 23 4.25 3.56 11.47
N SER A 24 5.29 3.47 12.28
CA SER A 24 6.65 3.35 11.80
C SER A 24 6.71 2.01 11.08
N GLN A 25 6.46 2.05 9.79
CA GLN A 25 6.66 0.87 8.95
C GLN A 25 8.15 0.70 8.86
N THR A 26 8.65 -0.27 9.59
CA THR A 26 10.04 -0.71 9.45
C THR A 26 10.21 -1.19 8.02
N PRO A 27 11.14 -0.63 7.23
CA PRO A 27 11.34 -1.09 5.87
C PRO A 27 11.73 -2.56 5.88
N LEU A 28 11.09 -3.34 5.04
CA LEU A 28 11.40 -4.75 4.87
C LEU A 28 12.61 -4.84 3.93
N ILE A 29 13.74 -5.31 4.43
CA ILE A 29 14.95 -5.51 3.62
C ILE A 29 14.98 -6.97 3.17
N ILE A 30 14.90 -7.20 1.87
CA ILE A 30 15.03 -8.52 1.23
C ILE A 30 16.14 -8.42 0.19
N ASP A 31 17.14 -9.30 0.29
CA ASP A 31 18.28 -9.32 -0.62
C ASP A 31 18.98 -7.96 -0.79
N SER A 32 19.15 -7.21 0.30
CA SER A 32 19.75 -5.87 0.31
C SER A 32 18.92 -4.79 -0.41
N VAL A 33 17.67 -5.06 -0.75
CA VAL A 33 16.73 -4.08 -1.32
C VAL A 33 15.75 -3.65 -0.25
N GLU A 34 15.59 -2.34 -0.11
CA GLU A 34 14.63 -1.75 0.80
C GLU A 34 13.23 -1.75 0.17
N TYR A 35 12.27 -2.35 0.87
CA TYR A 35 10.88 -2.37 0.45
C TYR A 35 10.02 -1.51 1.37
N GLN A 36 9.12 -0.75 0.78
CA GLN A 36 8.05 -0.08 1.51
C GLN A 36 6.79 -0.93 1.46
N ASN A 37 6.17 -1.15 2.62
CA ASN A 37 4.93 -1.89 2.71
C ASN A 37 3.74 -0.94 2.80
N PHE A 38 2.75 -1.12 1.94
CA PHE A 38 1.51 -0.36 1.95
C PHE A 38 0.33 -1.34 2.14
N GLY A 39 -0.42 -1.13 3.21
CA GLY A 39 -1.52 -2.01 3.59
C GLY A 39 -1.10 -3.16 4.49
N ALA A 40 -1.71 -4.32 4.33
CA ALA A 40 -1.42 -5.50 5.15
C ALA A 40 -0.03 -6.06 4.84
N ASN A 41 0.62 -6.65 5.84
CA ASN A 41 1.91 -7.30 5.65
C ASN A 41 1.79 -8.48 4.69
N LEU A 42 2.58 -8.44 3.62
CA LEU A 42 2.70 -9.52 2.65
C LEU A 42 3.94 -10.34 2.94
N ASN A 43 3.78 -11.65 3.03
CA ASN A 43 4.93 -12.54 2.95
C ASN A 43 5.35 -12.68 1.47
N THR A 44 6.62 -12.90 1.22
CA THR A 44 7.20 -13.01 -0.13
C THR A 44 7.18 -14.43 -0.69
N GLN A 45 6.55 -15.37 0.00
CA GLN A 45 6.41 -16.74 -0.48
C GLN A 45 5.31 -16.85 -1.53
N SER A 46 5.51 -17.73 -2.49
CA SER A 46 4.54 -18.04 -3.57
C SER A 46 4.07 -16.79 -4.34
N VAL A 47 5.03 -15.98 -4.76
CA VAL A 47 4.77 -14.80 -5.58
C VAL A 47 4.81 -15.21 -7.05
N MET A 48 3.73 -14.90 -7.75
CA MET A 48 3.55 -15.13 -9.19
C MET A 48 4.33 -14.09 -9.99
N SER A 49 5.00 -14.51 -11.03
CA SER A 49 5.60 -13.59 -12.01
C SER A 49 4.53 -12.99 -12.92
N VAL A 50 4.86 -11.92 -13.63
CA VAL A 50 3.94 -11.36 -14.66
C VAL A 50 3.68 -12.34 -15.79
N SER A 51 4.65 -13.20 -16.15
CA SER A 51 4.46 -14.24 -17.16
C SER A 51 3.49 -15.33 -16.70
N ASP A 52 3.55 -15.71 -15.43
CA ASP A 52 2.61 -16.68 -14.87
C ASP A 52 1.20 -16.08 -14.81
N LEU A 53 1.10 -14.81 -14.45
CA LEU A 53 -0.17 -14.08 -14.48
C LEU A 53 -0.74 -14.01 -15.91
N ALA A 54 0.08 -13.69 -16.91
CA ALA A 54 -0.34 -13.65 -18.30
C ALA A 54 -0.86 -15.03 -18.78
N SER A 55 -0.16 -16.10 -18.39
CA SER A 55 -0.59 -17.47 -18.69
C SER A 55 -1.92 -17.82 -18.02
N ALA A 56 -2.10 -17.43 -16.75
CA ALA A 56 -3.36 -17.61 -16.06
C ALA A 56 -4.50 -16.87 -16.77
N TYR A 57 -4.29 -15.62 -17.15
CA TYR A 57 -5.29 -14.82 -17.87
C TYR A 57 -5.70 -15.44 -19.22
N SER A 58 -4.77 -16.04 -19.93
CA SER A 58 -5.07 -16.65 -21.25
C SER A 58 -6.02 -17.84 -21.19
N THR A 59 -6.12 -18.46 -20.03
CA THR A 59 -6.95 -19.66 -19.79
C THR A 59 -8.21 -19.39 -18.97
N MET A 60 -8.34 -18.17 -18.39
CA MET A 60 -9.48 -17.79 -17.56
C MET A 60 -10.71 -17.46 -18.39
N THR A 61 -11.85 -17.80 -17.84
CA THR A 61 -13.17 -17.34 -18.30
C THR A 61 -13.66 -16.19 -17.40
N THR A 62 -14.72 -15.52 -17.79
CA THR A 62 -15.32 -14.43 -16.99
C THR A 62 -15.87 -14.87 -15.64
N LEU A 63 -16.01 -16.17 -15.40
CA LEU A 63 -16.51 -16.75 -14.14
C LEU A 63 -15.38 -17.19 -13.21
N ASP A 64 -14.14 -17.19 -13.68
CA ASP A 64 -13.00 -17.65 -12.91
C ASP A 64 -12.45 -16.55 -12.03
N THR A 65 -11.95 -16.93 -10.86
CA THR A 65 -11.24 -16.05 -9.94
C THR A 65 -9.93 -16.69 -9.51
N VAL A 66 -8.82 -15.99 -9.71
CA VAL A 66 -7.51 -16.41 -9.25
C VAL A 66 -7.04 -15.52 -8.12
N TYR A 67 -6.73 -16.12 -6.99
CA TYR A 67 -6.12 -15.44 -5.86
C TYR A 67 -4.62 -15.63 -5.90
N GLY A 68 -3.87 -14.54 -5.79
CA GLY A 68 -2.43 -14.63 -5.82
C GLY A 68 -1.74 -13.32 -5.44
N LYS A 69 -0.43 -13.42 -5.29
CA LYS A 69 0.47 -12.29 -5.15
C LYS A 69 1.29 -12.21 -6.43
N VAL A 70 1.42 -11.03 -6.98
CA VAL A 70 2.15 -10.81 -8.24
C VAL A 70 3.29 -9.85 -7.99
N LYS A 71 4.44 -10.13 -8.58
CA LYS A 71 5.59 -9.23 -8.66
C LYS A 71 5.74 -8.76 -10.09
N GLY A 72 5.70 -7.44 -10.29
CA GLY A 72 5.85 -6.83 -11.60
C GLY A 72 6.35 -5.41 -11.52
N GLU A 73 6.73 -4.87 -12.66
CA GLU A 73 7.13 -3.47 -12.80
C GLU A 73 5.89 -2.61 -13.06
N ILE A 74 5.76 -1.53 -12.30
CA ILE A 74 4.69 -0.55 -12.48
C ILE A 74 5.14 0.40 -13.60
N LYS A 75 4.34 0.51 -14.65
CA LYS A 75 4.58 1.45 -15.75
C LYS A 75 3.92 2.80 -15.52
N GLU A 76 2.69 2.77 -15.08
CA GLU A 76 1.90 3.98 -14.87
C GLU A 76 1.05 3.87 -13.62
N VAL A 77 0.81 4.99 -12.99
CA VAL A 77 -0.13 5.13 -11.87
C VAL A 77 -1.02 6.35 -12.10
N CYS A 78 -2.23 6.32 -11.60
CA CYS A 78 -3.11 7.48 -11.60
C CYS A 78 -2.47 8.62 -10.81
N SER A 79 -2.09 9.70 -11.50
CA SER A 79 -1.42 10.85 -10.91
C SER A 79 -2.30 11.66 -9.97
N LYS A 80 -3.62 11.55 -10.09
CA LYS A 80 -4.57 12.33 -9.28
C LYS A 80 -4.85 11.70 -7.92
N LYS A 81 -5.17 10.40 -7.89
CA LYS A 81 -5.62 9.71 -6.67
C LYS A 81 -5.00 8.33 -6.48
N GLY A 82 -4.15 7.85 -7.38
CA GLY A 82 -3.60 6.50 -7.29
C GLY A 82 -4.67 5.40 -7.34
N CYS A 83 -5.79 5.64 -8.04
CA CYS A 83 -6.92 4.72 -8.07
C CYS A 83 -6.72 3.52 -9.01
N TRP A 84 -5.72 3.58 -9.87
CA TRP A 84 -5.31 2.50 -10.76
C TRP A 84 -3.81 2.55 -11.02
N MET A 85 -3.27 1.43 -11.41
CA MET A 85 -1.89 1.30 -11.91
C MET A 85 -1.86 0.29 -13.05
N THR A 86 -0.87 0.40 -13.91
CA THR A 86 -0.58 -0.60 -14.93
C THR A 86 0.72 -1.34 -14.61
N LEU A 87 0.72 -2.64 -14.81
CA LEU A 87 1.89 -3.50 -14.71
C LEU A 87 2.38 -3.87 -16.10
N ASP A 88 3.70 -3.88 -16.28
CA ASP A 88 4.33 -4.42 -17.47
C ASP A 88 4.20 -5.96 -17.51
N MET A 89 3.54 -6.46 -18.52
CA MET A 89 3.38 -7.90 -18.76
C MET A 89 4.44 -8.46 -19.71
N GLY A 90 5.36 -7.61 -20.18
CA GLY A 90 6.33 -7.95 -21.21
C GLY A 90 5.77 -7.83 -22.63
N ALA A 91 6.68 -7.86 -23.63
CA ALA A 91 6.35 -7.74 -25.04
C ALA A 91 5.47 -6.53 -25.41
N GLY A 92 5.55 -5.44 -24.62
CA GLY A 92 4.75 -4.21 -24.83
C GLY A 92 3.30 -4.30 -24.37
N ASN A 93 2.92 -5.37 -23.69
CA ASN A 93 1.60 -5.53 -23.12
C ASN A 93 1.56 -5.02 -21.67
N ASN A 94 0.47 -4.38 -21.30
CA ASN A 94 0.23 -3.91 -19.94
C ASN A 94 -1.12 -4.42 -19.45
N ILE A 95 -1.23 -4.64 -18.14
CA ILE A 95 -2.49 -4.95 -17.45
C ILE A 95 -2.79 -3.87 -16.42
N MET A 96 -4.07 -3.51 -16.32
CA MET A 96 -4.60 -2.55 -15.34
C MET A 96 -5.32 -3.29 -14.23
#